data_9aededd3d2d01ea4370eafaeae2bb0f4
#
_entry.id   9aededd3d2d01ea4370eafaeae2bb0f4
#
_cell.length_a   1.000
_cell.length_b   1.000
_cell.length_c   1.000
_cell.angle_alpha   90.00
_cell.angle_beta   90.00
_cell.angle_gamma   90.00
#
_symmetry.space_group_name_H-M   'P 1'
#
loop_
_entity.id
_entity.type
_entity.pdbx_description
1 polymer ?
#
loop_
_entity_poly.entity_id
_entity_poly.type
_entity_poly.pdbx_seq_one_letter_code
_entity_poly.pdbx_strand_id
1 'polypeptide(L)'
;MAEIQCRGSWGLPAHSPKRAFSLGAVQNNPALLAGDFALPIGLGRSYGDVGLNSGHTIVTSSDQNHFLQFDAVTGSLKCQAGVSLAEIQRTFIPQGYSLIATPGTAQVSVGGAIANDVHGKNHHRVSSFGAQVSEITLLRTNGEVIVCSPQSNAAIFEATIGGLGLTGFILDATFNLKKVNSAYLLQDTLRFENVAEFLQISKASEQSHEYSVAWVDTSKRNFGRGFLMRANIADDGDFSMPPAKAIELPMLPFGVVNKFSNAVLATAYRLGNSKEKTGAKVDYQKYFYPLDAIAYWNHAYGPKGFYQYQFVVPNETAEAAVNEILKEVALSGNQSFLSVLKTLGGQKPAGLLSFTRPGVTVALDFENRGVETLALFSRLDKILGEAGGALNLSKDVRMPKSLFEQSYSRYQELEALRDPGISSGLSRRLMGF
;
A
#
# COMPACT_ATOMS: atom_id res chain seq x y z
N MET A 1 6.74 -13.51 27.99
CA MET A 1 6.42 -12.36 27.14
C MET A 1 6.95 -12.70 25.76
N ALA A 2 6.08 -12.91 24.77
CA ALA A 2 6.53 -13.13 23.41
C ALA A 2 7.26 -11.87 22.96
N GLU A 3 8.48 -12.03 22.48
CA GLU A 3 9.28 -10.97 21.89
C GLU A 3 8.47 -10.35 20.75
N ILE A 4 8.00 -9.11 20.95
CA ILE A 4 7.29 -8.38 19.89
C ILE A 4 8.33 -8.17 18.79
N GLN A 5 8.27 -9.00 17.75
CA GLN A 5 9.15 -8.84 16.58
C GLN A 5 8.81 -7.50 15.90
N CYS A 6 9.57 -6.47 16.24
CA CYS A 6 9.39 -5.11 15.75
C CYS A 6 9.87 -4.98 14.31
N ARG A 7 9.07 -5.48 13.38
CA ARG A 7 9.26 -5.23 11.94
C ARG A 7 8.47 -3.97 11.57
N GLY A 8 9.04 -2.80 11.81
CA GLY A 8 8.42 -1.53 11.43
C GLY A 8 8.47 -1.21 9.94
N SER A 9 9.26 -1.95 9.15
CA SER A 9 9.41 -1.77 7.71
C SER A 9 9.53 -3.11 6.99
N TRP A 10 8.87 -3.22 5.83
CA TRP A 10 8.96 -4.40 4.97
C TRP A 10 10.18 -4.38 4.06
N GLY A 11 10.61 -3.18 3.64
CA GLY A 11 11.72 -2.99 2.70
C GLY A 11 13.08 -2.83 3.35
N LEU A 12 13.12 -2.31 4.58
CA LEU A 12 14.37 -1.98 5.27
C LEU A 12 14.78 -3.05 6.28
N PRO A 13 16.07 -3.10 6.66
CA PRO A 13 16.54 -3.95 7.74
C PRO A 13 15.76 -3.73 9.04
N ALA A 14 15.74 -4.76 9.88
CA ALA A 14 15.09 -4.70 11.19
C ALA A 14 15.61 -3.53 12.02
N HIS A 15 14.72 -2.85 12.72
CA HIS A 15 14.99 -1.68 13.52
C HIS A 15 14.59 -1.94 14.96
N SER A 16 15.42 -1.53 15.91
CA SER A 16 15.15 -1.74 17.34
C SER A 16 14.55 -0.47 17.96
N PRO A 17 13.27 -0.44 18.34
CA PRO A 17 12.71 0.63 19.13
C PRO A 17 13.28 0.59 20.56
N LYS A 18 13.19 1.69 21.27
CA LYS A 18 13.59 1.77 22.69
C LYS A 18 12.63 0.99 23.57
N ARG A 19 11.33 1.11 23.31
CA ARG A 19 10.23 0.42 24.03
C ARG A 19 9.18 -0.07 23.05
N ALA A 20 8.49 -1.13 23.40
CA ALA A 20 7.37 -1.65 22.63
C ALA A 20 6.22 -2.02 23.57
N PHE A 21 5.02 -1.55 23.25
CA PHE A 21 3.80 -1.86 24.01
C PHE A 21 2.73 -2.39 23.07
N SER A 22 1.76 -3.14 23.60
CA SER A 22 0.52 -3.42 22.89
C SER A 22 -0.46 -2.25 23.05
N LEU A 23 -1.35 -2.08 22.08
CA LEU A 23 -2.36 -1.02 22.10
C LEU A 23 -3.31 -1.18 23.30
N GLY A 24 -3.68 -2.42 23.64
CA GLY A 24 -4.51 -2.70 24.82
C GLY A 24 -3.82 -2.28 26.15
N ALA A 25 -2.49 -2.47 26.24
CA ALA A 25 -1.76 -2.01 27.41
C ALA A 25 -1.77 -0.48 27.52
N VAL A 26 -1.58 0.23 26.40
CA VAL A 26 -1.62 1.70 26.35
C VAL A 26 -3.02 2.24 26.62
N GLN A 27 -4.06 1.59 26.09
CA GLN A 27 -5.46 1.96 26.32
C GLN A 27 -5.81 1.88 27.82
N ASN A 28 -5.32 0.84 28.53
CA ASN A 28 -5.53 0.69 29.96
C ASN A 28 -4.66 1.63 30.82
N ASN A 29 -3.48 2.02 30.30
CA ASN A 29 -2.57 2.92 31.03
C ASN A 29 -1.78 3.82 30.04
N PRO A 30 -2.34 4.95 29.61
CA PRO A 30 -1.66 5.91 28.71
C PRO A 30 -0.34 6.46 29.28
N ALA A 31 -0.15 6.44 30.61
CA ALA A 31 1.09 6.89 31.23
C ALA A 31 2.33 6.08 30.81
N LEU A 32 2.15 4.90 30.23
CA LEU A 32 3.24 4.13 29.61
C LEU A 32 3.98 4.90 28.52
N LEU A 33 3.35 5.89 27.89
CA LEU A 33 3.92 6.72 26.83
C LEU A 33 4.64 7.97 27.36
N ALA A 34 4.56 8.27 28.67
CA ALA A 34 5.14 9.48 29.25
C ALA A 34 6.64 9.61 28.95
N GLY A 35 7.05 10.82 28.56
CA GLY A 35 8.44 11.20 28.34
C GLY A 35 9.08 10.64 27.07
N ASP A 36 8.28 10.13 26.11
CA ASP A 36 8.80 9.61 24.85
C ASP A 36 7.80 9.81 23.71
N PHE A 37 8.30 9.84 22.47
CA PHE A 37 7.44 9.82 21.30
C PHE A 37 7.01 8.39 21.00
N ALA A 38 5.73 8.21 20.71
CA ALA A 38 5.17 6.93 20.32
C ALA A 38 4.88 6.87 18.82
N LEU A 39 4.78 5.65 18.26
CA LEU A 39 4.33 5.41 16.90
C LEU A 39 3.40 4.19 16.87
N PRO A 40 2.16 4.31 16.36
CA PRO A 40 1.31 3.15 16.11
C PRO A 40 1.86 2.30 14.96
N ILE A 41 1.93 0.98 15.18
CA ILE A 41 2.37 0.00 14.18
C ILE A 41 1.30 -1.07 14.02
N GLY A 42 0.86 -1.31 12.77
CA GLY A 42 0.03 -2.44 12.42
C GLY A 42 0.88 -3.69 12.12
N LEU A 43 0.69 -4.30 10.96
CA LEU A 43 1.38 -5.53 10.55
C LEU A 43 2.75 -5.29 9.87
N GLY A 44 3.31 -4.07 9.93
CA GLY A 44 4.65 -3.74 9.43
C GLY A 44 4.81 -3.91 7.91
N ARG A 45 3.78 -3.57 7.12
CA ARG A 45 3.79 -3.72 5.65
C ARG A 45 4.13 -2.44 4.88
N SER A 46 4.40 -1.34 5.56
CA SER A 46 5.03 -0.17 4.94
C SER A 46 6.48 -0.49 4.58
N TYR A 47 6.97 0.05 3.46
CA TYR A 47 8.32 -0.28 2.96
C TYR A 47 9.37 0.74 3.39
N GLY A 48 8.90 1.94 3.77
CA GLY A 48 9.72 3.07 4.14
C GLY A 48 9.87 3.29 5.64
N ASP A 49 10.26 4.51 6.00
CA ASP A 49 10.51 4.93 7.38
C ASP A 49 9.26 5.43 8.13
N VAL A 50 8.09 5.42 7.49
CA VAL A 50 6.81 5.75 8.12
C VAL A 50 6.47 4.85 9.31
N GLY A 51 6.88 3.58 9.27
CA GLY A 51 6.71 2.60 10.34
C GLY A 51 7.91 2.46 11.28
N LEU A 52 8.90 3.33 11.19
CA LEU A 52 10.13 3.27 12.00
C LEU A 52 10.15 4.39 13.05
N ASN A 53 10.54 4.05 14.29
CA ASN A 53 10.63 5.00 15.39
C ASN A 53 11.92 4.78 16.21
N SER A 54 13.07 5.00 15.57
CA SER A 54 14.40 4.82 16.16
C SER A 54 14.56 5.55 17.47
N GLY A 55 15.01 4.83 18.50
CA GLY A 55 15.28 5.41 19.82
C GLY A 55 14.02 5.81 20.61
N HIS A 56 12.82 5.51 20.11
CA HIS A 56 11.55 5.87 20.71
C HIS A 56 10.61 4.65 20.86
N THR A 57 9.41 4.89 21.36
CA THR A 57 8.40 3.87 21.65
C THR A 57 7.60 3.50 20.39
N ILE A 58 7.30 2.21 20.22
CA ILE A 58 6.28 1.73 19.29
C ILE A 58 5.09 1.14 20.05
N VAL A 59 3.89 1.21 19.44
CA VAL A 59 2.67 0.61 19.98
C VAL A 59 2.04 -0.24 18.90
N THR A 60 1.96 -1.56 19.12
CA THR A 60 1.42 -2.52 18.16
C THR A 60 -0.06 -2.75 18.40
N SER A 61 -0.86 -2.82 17.32
CA SER A 61 -2.30 -3.09 17.39
C SER A 61 -2.66 -4.58 17.27
N SER A 62 -1.69 -5.49 17.31
CA SER A 62 -1.90 -6.92 17.06
C SER A 62 -2.80 -7.63 18.09
N ASP A 63 -2.93 -7.07 19.30
CA ASP A 63 -3.83 -7.54 20.36
C ASP A 63 -5.26 -6.98 20.25
N GLN A 64 -5.53 -6.07 19.29
CA GLN A 64 -6.82 -5.46 19.02
C GLN A 64 -7.36 -5.97 17.69
N ASN A 65 -7.79 -7.23 17.64
CA ASN A 65 -8.09 -7.96 16.39
C ASN A 65 -9.47 -8.62 16.37
N HIS A 66 -10.48 -8.00 17.00
CA HIS A 66 -11.84 -8.55 17.04
C HIS A 66 -12.76 -7.83 16.04
N PHE A 67 -13.66 -8.59 15.42
CA PHE A 67 -14.85 -8.05 14.78
C PHE A 67 -15.84 -7.66 15.90
N LEU A 68 -16.35 -6.42 15.82
CA LEU A 68 -17.26 -5.88 16.85
C LEU A 68 -18.72 -5.96 16.42
N GLN A 69 -19.01 -5.61 15.17
CA GLN A 69 -20.36 -5.60 14.63
C GLN A 69 -20.32 -5.80 13.11
N PHE A 70 -21.28 -6.55 12.58
CA PHE A 70 -21.53 -6.63 11.14
C PHE A 70 -23.01 -6.55 10.85
N ASP A 71 -23.39 -5.66 9.96
CA ASP A 71 -24.76 -5.53 9.44
C ASP A 71 -24.82 -6.08 8.01
N ALA A 72 -25.43 -7.25 7.86
CA ALA A 72 -25.58 -7.91 6.56
C ALA A 72 -26.57 -7.21 5.61
N VAL A 73 -27.39 -6.27 6.08
CA VAL A 73 -28.30 -5.50 5.21
C VAL A 73 -27.53 -4.41 4.48
N THR A 74 -26.74 -3.65 5.20
CA THR A 74 -25.95 -2.52 4.68
C THR A 74 -24.55 -2.90 4.23
N GLY A 75 -24.01 -4.04 4.69
CA GLY A 75 -22.61 -4.41 4.49
C GLY A 75 -21.64 -3.67 5.43
N SER A 76 -22.16 -2.97 6.45
CA SER A 76 -21.34 -2.20 7.39
C SER A 76 -20.63 -3.13 8.38
N LEU A 77 -19.30 -3.01 8.46
CA LEU A 77 -18.44 -3.74 9.40
C LEU A 77 -17.76 -2.77 10.36
N LYS A 78 -17.92 -2.99 11.67
CA LYS A 78 -17.11 -2.37 12.71
C LYS A 78 -16.13 -3.39 13.28
N CYS A 79 -14.84 -3.06 13.28
CA CYS A 79 -13.81 -3.93 13.84
C CYS A 79 -12.65 -3.15 14.45
N GLN A 80 -11.89 -3.81 15.32
CA GLN A 80 -10.68 -3.25 15.91
C GLN A 80 -9.57 -3.07 14.87
N ALA A 81 -8.68 -2.10 15.12
CA ALA A 81 -7.66 -1.67 14.18
C ALA A 81 -6.61 -2.72 13.81
N GLY A 82 -6.41 -3.73 14.63
CA GLY A 82 -5.47 -4.82 14.40
C GLY A 82 -5.99 -5.95 13.52
N VAL A 83 -7.31 -6.01 13.25
CA VAL A 83 -7.89 -6.98 12.31
C VAL A 83 -7.19 -6.84 10.96
N SER A 84 -6.75 -7.96 10.38
CA SER A 84 -6.12 -7.97 9.06
C SER A 84 -7.15 -8.01 7.94
N LEU A 85 -6.81 -7.43 6.78
CA LEU A 85 -7.64 -7.55 5.59
C LEU A 85 -7.78 -9.01 5.14
N ALA A 86 -6.80 -9.86 5.45
CA ALA A 86 -6.86 -11.30 5.20
C ALA A 86 -7.96 -11.98 6.03
N GLU A 87 -8.08 -11.62 7.31
CA GLU A 87 -9.14 -12.15 8.19
C GLU A 87 -10.51 -11.70 7.71
N ILE A 88 -10.66 -10.44 7.31
CA ILE A 88 -11.93 -9.93 6.74
C ILE A 88 -12.33 -10.71 5.50
N GLN A 89 -11.42 -10.86 4.53
CA GLN A 89 -11.74 -11.59 3.29
C GLN A 89 -12.07 -13.05 3.55
N ARG A 90 -11.30 -13.73 4.41
CA ARG A 90 -11.54 -15.11 4.76
C ARG A 90 -12.87 -15.33 5.47
N THR A 91 -13.28 -14.38 6.32
CA THR A 91 -14.52 -14.47 7.10
C THR A 91 -15.75 -14.11 6.25
N PHE A 92 -15.66 -13.08 5.42
CA PHE A 92 -16.84 -12.49 4.78
C PHE A 92 -17.07 -12.91 3.33
N ILE A 93 -16.05 -13.33 2.57
CA ILE A 93 -16.27 -13.84 1.20
C ILE A 93 -17.22 -15.04 1.18
N PRO A 94 -17.08 -16.07 2.08
CA PRO A 94 -18.04 -17.16 2.13
C PRO A 94 -19.47 -16.73 2.46
N GLN A 95 -19.65 -15.54 3.03
CA GLN A 95 -20.96 -14.95 3.35
C GLN A 95 -21.45 -14.01 2.24
N GLY A 96 -20.78 -13.95 1.10
CA GLY A 96 -21.15 -13.09 -0.03
C GLY A 96 -20.71 -11.62 0.11
N TYR A 97 -19.68 -11.31 0.91
CA TYR A 97 -19.18 -9.95 1.08
C TYR A 97 -17.66 -9.89 0.88
N SER A 98 -17.18 -8.79 0.33
CA SER A 98 -15.76 -8.52 0.11
C SER A 98 -15.41 -7.07 0.42
N LEU A 99 -14.14 -6.81 0.68
CA LEU A 99 -13.61 -5.46 0.74
C LEU A 99 -13.86 -4.72 -0.58
N ILE A 100 -14.32 -3.47 -0.51
CA ILE A 100 -14.54 -2.61 -1.69
C ILE A 100 -13.20 -2.23 -2.31
N ALA A 101 -12.24 -1.80 -1.48
CA ALA A 101 -10.88 -1.47 -1.90
C ALA A 101 -9.87 -2.29 -1.10
N THR A 102 -8.86 -2.87 -1.78
CA THR A 102 -7.83 -3.70 -1.13
C THR A 102 -6.48 -3.53 -1.83
N PRO A 103 -5.36 -3.41 -1.08
CA PRO A 103 -4.02 -3.26 -1.66
C PRO A 103 -3.49 -4.58 -2.26
N GLY A 104 -2.23 -4.61 -2.67
CA GLY A 104 -1.57 -5.78 -3.28
C GLY A 104 -1.17 -6.89 -2.29
N THR A 105 -1.45 -6.76 -1.00
CA THR A 105 -1.31 -7.78 0.04
C THR A 105 -2.47 -7.68 1.01
N ALA A 106 -2.99 -8.82 1.46
CA ALA A 106 -4.01 -8.87 2.50
C ALA A 106 -3.43 -8.80 3.92
N GLN A 107 -2.11 -8.87 4.04
CA GLN A 107 -1.38 -8.85 5.32
C GLN A 107 -1.21 -7.41 5.86
N VAL A 108 -2.26 -6.61 5.81
CA VAL A 108 -2.34 -5.22 6.30
C VAL A 108 -3.44 -5.17 7.36
N SER A 109 -3.21 -4.48 8.47
CA SER A 109 -4.25 -4.23 9.48
C SER A 109 -5.20 -3.11 9.04
N VAL A 110 -6.43 -3.12 9.53
CA VAL A 110 -7.42 -2.06 9.27
C VAL A 110 -6.87 -0.68 9.64
N GLY A 111 -6.26 -0.52 10.83
CA GLY A 111 -5.62 0.73 11.23
C GLY A 111 -4.51 1.17 10.27
N GLY A 112 -3.69 0.23 9.80
CA GLY A 112 -2.65 0.50 8.80
C GLY A 112 -3.22 0.86 7.43
N ALA A 113 -4.32 0.23 7.01
CA ALA A 113 -5.01 0.53 5.76
C ALA A 113 -5.60 1.95 5.76
N ILE A 114 -6.19 2.38 6.87
CA ILE A 114 -6.72 3.74 7.07
C ILE A 114 -5.58 4.76 7.12
N ALA A 115 -4.58 4.53 7.98
CA ALA A 115 -3.48 5.47 8.20
C ALA A 115 -2.63 5.74 6.96
N ASN A 116 -2.57 4.79 6.01
CA ASN A 116 -1.87 4.96 4.73
C ASN A 116 -2.82 5.15 3.55
N ASP A 117 -4.11 5.23 3.78
CA ASP A 117 -5.17 5.33 2.77
C ASP A 117 -4.89 4.40 1.57
N VAL A 118 -4.78 3.10 1.87
CA VAL A 118 -4.39 2.12 0.85
C VAL A 118 -5.38 2.06 -0.31
N HIS A 119 -4.87 1.82 -1.51
CA HIS A 119 -5.68 1.78 -2.72
C HIS A 119 -5.59 0.44 -3.44
N GLY A 120 -6.67 0.09 -4.16
CA GLY A 120 -6.81 -1.16 -4.88
C GLY A 120 -6.55 -1.08 -6.39
N LYS A 121 -6.95 -2.17 -7.07
CA LYS A 121 -6.94 -2.30 -8.53
C LYS A 121 -8.18 -1.68 -9.19
N ASN A 122 -9.10 -1.16 -8.38
CA ASN A 122 -10.36 -0.55 -8.78
C ASN A 122 -10.48 0.92 -8.34
N HIS A 123 -9.35 1.58 -8.06
CA HIS A 123 -9.36 2.97 -7.60
C HIS A 123 -10.14 3.91 -8.55
N HIS A 124 -10.08 3.67 -9.85
CA HIS A 124 -10.80 4.46 -10.85
C HIS A 124 -12.34 4.44 -10.67
N ARG A 125 -12.88 3.46 -9.92
CA ARG A 125 -14.32 3.35 -9.62
C ARG A 125 -14.67 3.71 -8.19
N VAL A 126 -13.89 3.23 -7.22
CA VAL A 126 -14.29 3.25 -5.81
C VAL A 126 -13.39 4.11 -4.93
N SER A 127 -12.35 4.74 -5.49
CA SER A 127 -11.33 5.47 -4.72
C SER A 127 -10.48 4.54 -3.84
N SER A 128 -10.01 5.02 -2.68
CA SER A 128 -9.16 4.33 -1.73
C SER A 128 -9.97 3.64 -0.62
N PHE A 129 -9.26 2.97 0.30
CA PHE A 129 -9.87 2.34 1.47
C PHE A 129 -10.52 3.37 2.39
N GLY A 130 -9.89 4.54 2.59
CA GLY A 130 -10.41 5.63 3.42
C GLY A 130 -11.76 6.15 2.95
N ALA A 131 -12.05 6.12 1.65
CA ALA A 131 -13.35 6.52 1.11
C ALA A 131 -14.52 5.58 1.51
N GLN A 132 -14.21 4.40 2.04
CA GLN A 132 -15.19 3.41 2.51
C GLN A 132 -15.44 3.51 4.02
N VAL A 133 -14.63 4.29 4.74
CA VAL A 133 -14.69 4.44 6.20
C VAL A 133 -15.74 5.48 6.57
N SER A 134 -16.60 5.14 7.53
CA SER A 134 -17.66 6.02 8.03
C SER A 134 -17.42 6.54 9.43
N GLU A 135 -16.65 5.83 10.27
CA GLU A 135 -16.35 6.22 11.65
C GLU A 135 -14.99 5.66 12.08
N ILE A 136 -14.26 6.41 12.89
CA ILE A 136 -13.00 5.99 13.50
C ILE A 136 -13.03 6.37 14.97
N THR A 137 -12.59 5.46 15.85
CA THR A 137 -12.31 5.75 17.27
C THR A 137 -10.81 5.87 17.46
N LEU A 138 -10.35 7.03 17.94
CA LEU A 138 -8.94 7.33 18.20
C LEU A 138 -8.67 7.43 19.71
N LEU A 139 -7.51 6.91 20.14
CA LEU A 139 -6.90 7.19 21.42
C LEU A 139 -5.71 8.13 21.21
N ARG A 140 -5.70 9.26 21.94
CA ARG A 140 -4.56 10.21 21.95
C ARG A 140 -3.55 9.80 23.02
N THR A 141 -2.31 10.29 22.89
CA THR A 141 -1.25 10.01 23.89
C THR A 141 -1.54 10.59 25.27
N ASN A 142 -2.41 11.61 25.37
CA ASN A 142 -2.88 12.16 26.64
C ASN A 142 -4.02 11.35 27.30
N GLY A 143 -4.45 10.25 26.67
CA GLY A 143 -5.55 9.39 27.15
C GLY A 143 -6.93 9.80 26.65
N GLU A 144 -7.06 10.90 25.91
CA GLU A 144 -8.34 11.32 25.33
C GLU A 144 -8.79 10.32 24.25
N VAL A 145 -10.07 9.95 24.27
CA VAL A 145 -10.70 9.12 23.23
C VAL A 145 -11.62 10.00 22.38
N ILE A 146 -11.39 10.00 21.07
CA ILE A 146 -12.14 10.80 20.09
C ILE A 146 -12.85 9.87 19.12
N VAL A 147 -14.18 9.98 19.02
CA VAL A 147 -14.94 9.39 17.92
C VAL A 147 -15.06 10.43 16.81
N CYS A 148 -14.66 10.08 15.61
CA CYS A 148 -14.68 10.98 14.45
C CYS A 148 -15.31 10.33 13.22
N SER A 149 -16.00 11.16 12.43
CA SER A 149 -16.70 10.80 11.21
C SER A 149 -16.78 12.02 10.30
N PRO A 150 -17.28 11.90 9.06
CA PRO A 150 -17.54 13.07 8.21
C PRO A 150 -18.52 14.09 8.82
N GLN A 151 -19.36 13.69 9.79
CA GLN A 151 -20.37 14.54 10.44
C GLN A 151 -19.94 15.03 11.82
N SER A 152 -18.97 14.35 12.45
CA SER A 152 -18.50 14.69 13.80
C SER A 152 -16.99 14.65 13.85
N ASN A 153 -16.33 15.70 14.33
CA ASN A 153 -14.88 15.81 14.34
C ASN A 153 -14.27 15.61 12.93
N ALA A 154 -14.92 16.17 11.90
CA ALA A 154 -14.62 15.92 10.50
C ALA A 154 -13.16 16.24 10.11
N ALA A 155 -12.57 17.29 10.70
CA ALA A 155 -11.19 17.66 10.42
C ALA A 155 -10.19 16.58 10.87
N ILE A 156 -10.37 16.01 12.07
CA ILE A 156 -9.49 14.95 12.57
C ILE A 156 -9.78 13.62 11.86
N PHE A 157 -11.02 13.39 11.42
CA PHE A 157 -11.37 12.24 10.58
C PHE A 157 -10.61 12.27 9.23
N GLU A 158 -10.68 13.41 8.51
CA GLU A 158 -9.94 13.60 7.24
C GLU A 158 -8.42 13.53 7.47
N ALA A 159 -7.93 14.09 8.58
CA ALA A 159 -6.50 14.06 8.93
C ALA A 159 -6.00 12.65 9.30
N THR A 160 -6.86 11.77 9.79
CA THR A 160 -6.50 10.39 10.19
C THR A 160 -6.37 9.48 8.98
N ILE A 161 -7.24 9.65 7.98
CA ILE A 161 -7.15 8.90 6.72
C ILE A 161 -5.91 9.39 5.96
N GLY A 162 -4.99 8.46 5.65
CA GLY A 162 -3.71 8.82 5.03
C GLY A 162 -2.78 9.64 5.94
N GLY A 163 -3.14 9.85 7.21
CA GLY A 163 -2.40 10.66 8.18
C GLY A 163 -1.20 9.96 8.80
N LEU A 164 -0.78 8.81 8.25
CA LEU A 164 0.45 8.08 8.61
C LEU A 164 0.51 7.66 10.10
N GLY A 165 -0.65 7.60 10.77
CA GLY A 165 -0.76 7.29 12.19
C GLY A 165 -0.41 8.46 13.12
N LEU A 166 -0.25 9.68 12.59
CA LEU A 166 0.22 10.83 13.38
C LEU A 166 -0.88 11.51 14.21
N THR A 167 -2.16 11.17 14.00
CA THR A 167 -3.29 11.77 14.71
C THR A 167 -3.68 11.05 15.99
N GLY A 168 -3.19 9.85 16.24
CA GLY A 168 -3.55 9.01 17.39
C GLY A 168 -3.49 7.53 17.05
N PHE A 169 -3.81 6.70 18.04
CA PHE A 169 -3.95 5.26 17.89
C PHE A 169 -5.38 4.93 17.47
N ILE A 170 -5.59 4.36 16.30
CA ILE A 170 -6.90 3.87 15.88
C ILE A 170 -7.24 2.65 16.75
N LEU A 171 -8.32 2.74 17.53
CA LEU A 171 -8.84 1.63 18.34
C LEU A 171 -9.72 0.72 17.49
N ASP A 172 -10.71 1.30 16.82
CA ASP A 172 -11.63 0.63 15.93
C ASP A 172 -12.09 1.56 14.79
N ALA A 173 -12.68 0.97 13.77
CA ALA A 173 -13.27 1.71 12.67
C ALA A 173 -14.50 0.99 12.10
N THR A 174 -15.42 1.77 11.54
CA THR A 174 -16.59 1.30 10.78
C THR A 174 -16.39 1.63 9.31
N PHE A 175 -16.58 0.65 8.44
CA PHE A 175 -16.47 0.80 6.99
C PHE A 175 -17.36 -0.21 6.26
N ASN A 176 -17.56 -0.01 4.95
CA ASN A 176 -18.46 -0.83 4.18
C ASN A 176 -17.73 -1.96 3.44
N LEU A 177 -18.34 -3.13 3.45
CA LEU A 177 -18.10 -4.23 2.53
C LEU A 177 -19.12 -4.18 1.39
N LYS A 178 -18.79 -4.75 0.23
CA LYS A 178 -19.73 -4.92 -0.88
C LYS A 178 -20.19 -6.37 -1.01
N LYS A 179 -21.41 -6.57 -1.50
CA LYS A 179 -21.91 -7.89 -1.89
C LYS A 179 -21.13 -8.41 -3.10
N VAL A 180 -20.84 -9.69 -3.08
CA VAL A 180 -20.19 -10.42 -4.17
C VAL A 180 -20.89 -11.75 -4.39
N ASN A 181 -20.86 -12.24 -5.64
CA ASN A 181 -21.53 -13.49 -6.03
C ASN A 181 -20.55 -14.64 -6.24
N SER A 182 -19.26 -14.43 -5.98
CA SER A 182 -18.24 -15.47 -6.12
C SER A 182 -16.94 -15.08 -5.37
N ALA A 183 -16.15 -16.08 -5.00
CA ALA A 183 -14.76 -15.95 -4.58
C ALA A 183 -13.78 -15.88 -5.77
N TYR A 184 -14.27 -15.91 -6.99
CA TYR A 184 -13.47 -15.90 -8.21
C TYR A 184 -13.73 -14.65 -9.04
N LEU A 185 -12.77 -14.35 -9.91
CA LEU A 185 -12.84 -13.31 -10.91
C LEU A 185 -12.72 -13.93 -12.31
N LEU A 186 -13.36 -13.29 -13.29
CA LEU A 186 -13.12 -13.53 -14.71
C LEU A 186 -12.11 -12.49 -15.19
N GLN A 187 -10.91 -12.94 -15.56
CA GLN A 187 -9.78 -12.11 -15.92
C GLN A 187 -9.49 -12.16 -17.42
N ASP A 188 -9.35 -11.00 -18.02
CA ASP A 188 -8.70 -10.84 -19.31
C ASP A 188 -7.24 -10.41 -19.12
N THR A 189 -6.36 -10.85 -20.02
CA THR A 189 -4.97 -10.40 -20.09
C THR A 189 -4.72 -9.89 -21.51
N LEU A 190 -4.42 -8.60 -21.63
CA LEU A 190 -4.16 -7.90 -22.87
C LEU A 190 -2.67 -7.48 -22.91
N ARG A 191 -2.06 -7.49 -24.09
CA ARG A 191 -0.68 -7.01 -24.29
C ARG A 191 -0.68 -5.54 -24.66
N PHE A 192 0.40 -4.85 -24.33
CA PHE A 192 0.70 -3.51 -24.84
C PHE A 192 2.20 -3.38 -25.16
N GLU A 193 2.52 -2.64 -26.19
CA GLU A 193 3.88 -2.48 -26.70
C GLU A 193 4.57 -1.20 -26.17
N ASN A 194 3.81 -0.26 -25.59
CA ASN A 194 4.31 0.99 -25.03
C ASN A 194 3.30 1.60 -24.06
N VAL A 195 3.72 2.67 -23.36
CA VAL A 195 2.88 3.37 -22.35
C VAL A 195 1.64 4.02 -22.97
N ALA A 196 1.73 4.55 -24.21
CA ALA A 196 0.58 5.17 -24.89
C ALA A 196 -0.53 4.12 -25.13
N GLU A 197 -0.16 2.93 -25.61
CA GLU A 197 -1.11 1.84 -25.82
C GLU A 197 -1.71 1.35 -24.48
N PHE A 198 -0.88 1.23 -23.42
CA PHE A 198 -1.39 0.95 -22.07
C PHE A 198 -2.46 1.96 -21.66
N LEU A 199 -2.24 3.26 -21.84
CA LEU A 199 -3.20 4.30 -21.47
C LEU A 199 -4.52 4.16 -22.24
N GLN A 200 -4.46 3.86 -23.54
CA GLN A 200 -5.63 3.63 -24.39
C GLN A 200 -6.44 2.41 -23.92
N ILE A 201 -5.78 1.26 -23.72
CA ILE A 201 -6.43 0.03 -23.29
C ILE A 201 -6.98 0.16 -21.88
N SER A 202 -6.25 0.82 -20.97
CA SER A 202 -6.70 1.07 -19.60
C SER A 202 -7.97 1.91 -19.59
N LYS A 203 -7.99 3.03 -20.32
CA LYS A 203 -9.16 3.90 -20.44
C LYS A 203 -10.38 3.17 -21.03
N ALA A 204 -10.18 2.37 -22.08
CA ALA A 204 -11.24 1.55 -22.67
C ALA A 204 -11.78 0.49 -21.69
N SER A 205 -10.95 0.04 -20.74
CA SER A 205 -11.33 -0.98 -19.75
C SER A 205 -12.14 -0.41 -18.57
N GLU A 206 -12.01 0.89 -18.25
CA GLU A 206 -12.62 1.51 -17.07
C GLU A 206 -14.14 1.36 -16.99
N GLN A 207 -14.84 1.36 -18.13
CA GLN A 207 -16.29 1.21 -18.16
C GLN A 207 -16.75 -0.23 -18.02
N SER A 208 -15.99 -1.17 -18.53
CA SER A 208 -16.39 -2.58 -18.64
C SER A 208 -15.86 -3.47 -17.51
N HIS A 209 -14.75 -3.09 -16.88
CA HIS A 209 -14.10 -3.89 -15.84
C HIS A 209 -13.94 -3.11 -14.55
N GLU A 210 -14.23 -3.77 -13.43
CA GLU A 210 -14.09 -3.16 -12.11
C GLU A 210 -12.61 -3.05 -11.69
N TYR A 211 -11.81 -4.04 -12.05
CA TYR A 211 -10.40 -4.12 -11.62
C TYR A 211 -9.47 -4.07 -12.81
N SER A 212 -8.39 -3.32 -12.67
CA SER A 212 -7.31 -3.30 -13.66
C SER A 212 -5.95 -3.09 -12.99
N VAL A 213 -4.94 -3.79 -13.49
CA VAL A 213 -3.54 -3.67 -13.10
C VAL A 213 -2.65 -4.14 -14.22
N ALA A 214 -1.54 -3.48 -14.46
CA ALA A 214 -0.57 -3.94 -15.45
C ALA A 214 0.78 -4.27 -14.80
N TRP A 215 1.47 -5.22 -15.42
CA TRP A 215 2.90 -5.41 -15.28
C TRP A 215 3.60 -4.75 -16.47
N VAL A 216 4.70 -4.03 -16.20
CA VAL A 216 5.51 -3.34 -17.23
C VAL A 216 6.95 -3.83 -17.18
N ASP A 217 7.54 -4.15 -18.32
CA ASP A 217 8.95 -4.55 -18.43
C ASP A 217 9.85 -3.31 -18.27
N THR A 218 10.86 -3.41 -17.41
CA THR A 218 11.85 -2.34 -17.16
C THR A 218 13.21 -2.66 -17.78
N SER A 219 13.32 -3.76 -18.55
CA SER A 219 14.56 -4.14 -19.18
C SER A 219 14.93 -3.25 -20.37
N LYS A 220 16.23 -3.06 -20.59
CA LYS A 220 16.75 -2.15 -21.64
C LYS A 220 16.16 -2.39 -23.04
N ARG A 221 15.79 -3.64 -23.37
CA ARG A 221 15.25 -3.99 -24.69
C ARG A 221 13.76 -3.87 -24.82
N ASN A 222 13.03 -3.93 -23.69
CA ASN A 222 11.58 -4.06 -23.70
C ASN A 222 10.86 -3.08 -22.75
N PHE A 223 11.56 -2.06 -22.21
CA PHE A 223 10.93 -1.12 -21.29
C PHE A 223 9.67 -0.48 -21.91
N GLY A 224 8.66 -0.32 -21.08
CA GLY A 224 7.38 0.22 -21.51
C GLY A 224 6.41 -0.79 -22.11
N ARG A 225 6.84 -2.03 -22.41
CA ARG A 225 5.97 -3.15 -22.84
C ARG A 225 5.41 -3.89 -21.64
N GLY A 226 4.24 -4.49 -21.79
CA GLY A 226 3.68 -5.22 -20.66
C GLY A 226 2.37 -5.93 -20.93
N PHE A 227 1.68 -6.24 -19.82
CA PHE A 227 0.38 -6.92 -19.82
C PHE A 227 -0.56 -6.22 -18.89
N LEU A 228 -1.75 -5.84 -19.39
CA LEU A 228 -2.87 -5.37 -18.59
C LEU A 228 -3.76 -6.56 -18.23
N MET A 229 -3.93 -6.79 -16.95
CA MET A 229 -4.90 -7.72 -16.38
C MET A 229 -6.11 -6.92 -15.89
N ARG A 230 -7.27 -7.15 -16.52
CA ARG A 230 -8.53 -6.54 -16.11
C ARG A 230 -9.51 -7.63 -15.73
N ALA A 231 -10.39 -7.38 -14.77
CA ALA A 231 -11.30 -8.40 -14.27
C ALA A 231 -12.57 -7.83 -13.67
N ASN A 232 -13.59 -8.69 -13.64
CA ASN A 232 -14.80 -8.52 -12.84
C ASN A 232 -14.97 -9.73 -11.92
N ILE A 233 -15.69 -9.59 -10.81
CA ILE A 233 -16.08 -10.72 -9.98
C ILE A 233 -16.98 -11.64 -10.81
N ALA A 234 -16.76 -12.95 -10.75
CA ALA A 234 -17.62 -13.92 -11.39
C ALA A 234 -19.03 -13.95 -10.76
N ASP A 235 -20.01 -14.34 -11.55
CA ASP A 235 -21.41 -14.46 -11.11
C ASP A 235 -21.86 -15.91 -11.19
N ASP A 236 -21.13 -16.81 -10.53
CA ASP A 236 -21.34 -18.27 -10.62
C ASP A 236 -21.69 -18.94 -9.29
N GLY A 237 -21.82 -18.16 -8.20
CA GLY A 237 -22.15 -18.67 -6.88
C GLY A 237 -21.05 -19.51 -6.22
N ASP A 238 -19.84 -19.51 -6.78
CA ASP A 238 -18.73 -20.31 -6.26
C ASP A 238 -17.96 -19.55 -5.17
N PHE A 239 -18.21 -19.89 -3.92
CA PHE A 239 -17.53 -19.34 -2.74
C PHE A 239 -16.46 -20.30 -2.18
N SER A 240 -16.10 -21.35 -2.91
CA SER A 240 -14.99 -22.22 -2.53
C SER A 240 -13.67 -21.44 -2.55
N MET A 241 -12.95 -21.47 -1.44
CA MET A 241 -11.67 -20.79 -1.32
C MET A 241 -10.56 -21.83 -1.19
N PRO A 242 -9.57 -21.83 -2.09
CA PRO A 242 -8.41 -22.69 -1.91
C PRO A 242 -7.69 -22.30 -0.61
N PRO A 243 -7.13 -23.29 0.12
CA PRO A 243 -6.38 -22.99 1.33
C PRO A 243 -5.20 -22.07 1.01
N ALA A 244 -5.07 -20.99 1.78
CA ALA A 244 -3.93 -20.09 1.68
C ALA A 244 -2.66 -20.80 2.19
N LYS A 245 -1.92 -21.42 1.28
CA LYS A 245 -0.60 -22.00 1.58
C LYS A 245 0.45 -21.04 1.07
N ALA A 246 1.15 -20.37 1.97
CA ALA A 246 2.32 -19.58 1.64
C ALA A 246 3.59 -20.44 1.80
N ILE A 247 4.49 -20.32 0.84
CA ILE A 247 5.85 -20.86 0.95
C ILE A 247 6.67 -19.85 1.74
N GLU A 248 7.27 -20.25 2.85
CA GLU A 248 8.14 -19.36 3.62
C GLU A 248 9.52 -19.25 2.97
N LEU A 249 9.93 -18.02 2.68
CA LEU A 249 11.27 -17.74 2.17
C LEU A 249 12.19 -17.40 3.36
N PRO A 250 13.20 -18.23 3.66
CA PRO A 250 14.14 -17.93 4.74
C PRO A 250 15.00 -16.71 4.40
N MET A 251 15.51 -16.02 5.43
CA MET A 251 16.51 -14.98 5.25
C MET A 251 17.85 -15.63 4.87
N LEU A 252 18.33 -15.33 3.66
CA LEU A 252 19.65 -15.74 3.21
C LEU A 252 20.69 -14.66 3.55
N PRO A 253 21.99 -15.02 3.72
CA PRO A 253 23.05 -14.05 3.98
C PRO A 253 23.35 -13.12 2.80
N PHE A 254 22.73 -13.36 1.66
CA PHE A 254 22.83 -12.56 0.42
C PHE A 254 21.48 -12.45 -0.28
N GLY A 255 21.32 -11.43 -1.11
CA GLY A 255 20.13 -11.27 -1.95
C GLY A 255 20.19 -12.20 -3.17
N VAL A 256 19.08 -12.87 -3.48
CA VAL A 256 18.92 -13.65 -4.72
C VAL A 256 18.34 -12.83 -5.85
N VAL A 257 17.75 -11.68 -5.54
CA VAL A 257 17.29 -10.69 -6.54
C VAL A 257 18.50 -9.87 -6.98
N ASN A 258 18.86 -10.00 -8.26
CA ASN A 258 19.96 -9.29 -8.89
C ASN A 258 19.69 -9.11 -10.40
N LYS A 259 20.59 -8.47 -11.13
CA LYS A 259 20.43 -8.21 -12.58
C LYS A 259 20.10 -9.47 -13.39
N PHE A 260 20.74 -10.60 -13.06
CA PHE A 260 20.57 -11.84 -13.78
C PHE A 260 19.22 -12.49 -13.46
N SER A 261 18.90 -12.67 -12.16
CA SER A 261 17.63 -13.26 -11.75
C SER A 261 16.43 -12.42 -12.21
N ASN A 262 16.52 -11.07 -12.16
CA ASN A 262 15.49 -10.18 -12.70
C ASN A 262 15.27 -10.38 -14.18
N ALA A 263 16.33 -10.53 -14.98
CA ALA A 263 16.22 -10.78 -16.42
C ALA A 263 15.57 -12.14 -16.74
N VAL A 264 15.93 -13.19 -15.97
CA VAL A 264 15.32 -14.51 -16.09
C VAL A 264 13.84 -14.48 -15.72
N LEU A 265 13.49 -13.89 -14.58
CA LEU A 265 12.11 -13.79 -14.11
C LEU A 265 11.24 -12.96 -15.08
N ALA A 266 11.73 -11.81 -15.55
CA ALA A 266 11.01 -10.98 -16.51
C ALA A 266 10.79 -11.74 -17.84
N THR A 267 11.80 -12.50 -18.29
CA THR A 267 11.68 -13.32 -19.50
C THR A 267 10.66 -14.45 -19.31
N ALA A 268 10.73 -15.18 -18.19
CA ALA A 268 9.80 -16.25 -17.87
C ALA A 268 8.34 -15.73 -17.76
N TYR A 269 8.16 -14.59 -17.08
CA TYR A 269 6.85 -13.98 -16.95
C TYR A 269 6.28 -13.53 -18.30
N ARG A 270 7.10 -12.93 -19.16
CA ARG A 270 6.71 -12.54 -20.51
C ARG A 270 6.35 -13.74 -21.39
N LEU A 271 7.10 -14.83 -21.32
CA LEU A 271 6.79 -16.06 -22.06
C LEU A 271 5.50 -16.72 -21.57
N GLY A 272 5.26 -16.75 -20.27
CA GLY A 272 4.02 -17.27 -19.65
C GLY A 272 2.77 -16.48 -20.03
N ASN A 273 2.93 -15.19 -20.37
CA ASN A 273 1.87 -14.30 -20.81
C ASN A 273 2.00 -13.90 -22.30
N SER A 274 2.65 -14.72 -23.10
CA SER A 274 2.89 -14.44 -24.53
C SER A 274 1.62 -14.39 -25.38
N LYS A 275 0.51 -14.98 -24.90
CA LYS A 275 -0.80 -14.97 -25.55
C LYS A 275 -1.79 -14.19 -24.70
N GLU A 276 -2.63 -13.42 -25.37
CA GLU A 276 -3.80 -12.82 -24.74
C GLU A 276 -4.77 -13.89 -24.26
N LYS A 277 -5.47 -13.61 -23.16
CA LYS A 277 -6.44 -14.53 -22.56
C LYS A 277 -7.70 -13.74 -22.25
N THR A 278 -8.85 -14.36 -22.43
CA THR A 278 -10.16 -13.77 -22.12
C THR A 278 -10.94 -14.70 -21.22
N GLY A 279 -11.59 -14.15 -20.17
CA GLY A 279 -12.49 -14.87 -19.29
C GLY A 279 -11.84 -15.96 -18.45
N ALA A 280 -10.54 -15.88 -18.16
CA ALA A 280 -9.88 -16.86 -17.30
C ALA A 280 -10.41 -16.76 -15.85
N LYS A 281 -10.96 -17.88 -15.31
CA LYS A 281 -11.39 -17.92 -13.90
C LYS A 281 -10.18 -17.98 -12.98
N VAL A 282 -10.05 -16.98 -12.10
CA VAL A 282 -8.92 -16.81 -11.17
C VAL A 282 -9.47 -16.59 -9.76
N ASP A 283 -8.93 -17.28 -8.75
CA ASP A 283 -9.32 -17.03 -7.38
C ASP A 283 -8.87 -15.64 -6.89
N TYR A 284 -9.62 -15.07 -5.93
CA TYR A 284 -9.37 -13.72 -5.45
C TYR A 284 -7.97 -13.52 -4.86
N GLN A 285 -7.39 -14.55 -4.21
CA GLN A 285 -6.05 -14.45 -3.60
C GLN A 285 -4.98 -14.27 -4.69
N LYS A 286 -5.01 -15.07 -5.74
CA LYS A 286 -4.08 -14.94 -6.87
C LYS A 286 -4.24 -13.61 -7.60
N TYR A 287 -5.50 -13.14 -7.75
CA TYR A 287 -5.73 -11.89 -8.44
C TYR A 287 -5.29 -10.68 -7.62
N PHE A 288 -5.75 -10.58 -6.35
CA PHE A 288 -5.47 -9.40 -5.54
C PHE A 288 -4.10 -9.44 -4.88
N TYR A 289 -3.65 -10.59 -4.39
CA TYR A 289 -2.50 -10.76 -3.49
C TYR A 289 -1.47 -11.79 -3.99
N PRO A 290 -0.98 -11.67 -5.23
CA PRO A 290 -0.12 -12.70 -5.83
C PRO A 290 1.16 -12.96 -5.02
N LEU A 291 1.71 -11.94 -4.34
CA LEU A 291 2.93 -12.08 -3.52
C LEU A 291 2.67 -12.72 -2.15
N ASP A 292 1.42 -12.77 -1.67
CA ASP A 292 1.10 -13.42 -0.39
C ASP A 292 1.25 -14.95 -0.45
N ALA A 293 1.38 -15.52 -1.65
CA ALA A 293 1.76 -16.94 -1.85
C ALA A 293 3.18 -17.25 -1.37
N ILE A 294 4.02 -16.24 -1.17
CA ILE A 294 5.39 -16.37 -0.66
C ILE A 294 5.50 -15.54 0.62
N ALA A 295 5.44 -16.21 1.78
CA ALA A 295 5.67 -15.52 3.05
C ALA A 295 7.13 -15.03 3.10
N TYR A 296 7.30 -13.79 3.57
CA TYR A 296 8.61 -13.14 3.64
C TYR A 296 9.35 -13.02 2.31
N TRP A 297 8.64 -12.80 1.20
CA TRP A 297 9.24 -12.63 -0.11
C TRP A 297 10.32 -11.52 -0.16
N ASN A 298 10.25 -10.54 0.76
CA ASN A 298 11.26 -9.51 0.95
C ASN A 298 12.64 -10.08 1.31
N HIS A 299 12.72 -11.28 1.89
CA HIS A 299 13.98 -11.97 2.18
C HIS A 299 14.78 -12.29 0.91
N ALA A 300 14.14 -12.32 -0.26
CA ALA A 300 14.83 -12.50 -1.54
C ALA A 300 15.85 -11.38 -1.83
N TYR A 301 15.69 -10.21 -1.23
CA TYR A 301 16.64 -9.09 -1.35
C TYR A 301 17.80 -9.17 -0.35
N GLY A 302 17.79 -10.14 0.58
CA GLY A 302 18.83 -10.36 1.57
C GLY A 302 18.85 -9.29 2.68
N PRO A 303 19.94 -9.27 3.51
CA PRO A 303 20.01 -8.45 4.72
C PRO A 303 20.01 -6.94 4.48
N LYS A 304 20.40 -6.48 3.30
CA LYS A 304 20.40 -5.05 2.95
C LYS A 304 19.00 -4.52 2.66
N GLY A 305 18.01 -5.43 2.47
CA GLY A 305 16.66 -5.05 2.10
C GLY A 305 16.55 -4.46 0.69
N PHE A 306 15.44 -3.78 0.44
CA PHE A 306 15.13 -3.19 -0.86
C PHE A 306 14.38 -1.89 -0.70
N TYR A 307 14.26 -1.12 -1.78
CA TYR A 307 13.45 0.07 -1.88
C TYR A 307 12.33 -0.13 -2.88
N GLN A 308 11.15 0.40 -2.60
CA GLN A 308 10.12 0.56 -3.61
C GLN A 308 10.00 2.04 -3.98
N TYR A 309 10.17 2.34 -5.25
CA TYR A 309 9.91 3.66 -5.82
C TYR A 309 8.50 3.64 -6.42
N GLN A 310 7.51 4.10 -5.62
CA GLN A 310 6.13 4.21 -6.10
C GLN A 310 5.76 5.67 -6.24
N PHE A 311 5.33 6.04 -7.44
CA PHE A 311 4.93 7.41 -7.75
C PHE A 311 3.58 7.46 -8.48
N VAL A 312 3.00 8.65 -8.50
CA VAL A 312 1.86 8.99 -9.34
C VAL A 312 2.18 10.29 -10.09
N VAL A 313 1.79 10.35 -11.36
CA VAL A 313 1.88 11.55 -12.21
C VAL A 313 0.52 11.92 -12.76
N PRO A 314 0.20 13.23 -12.94
CA PRO A 314 -1.04 13.68 -13.56
C PRO A 314 -1.24 13.08 -14.95
N ASN A 315 -2.49 12.91 -15.38
CA ASN A 315 -2.81 12.34 -16.70
C ASN A 315 -2.14 13.08 -17.86
N GLU A 316 -2.04 14.40 -17.74
CA GLU A 316 -1.50 15.30 -18.78
C GLU A 316 0.00 15.06 -19.04
N THR A 317 0.74 14.67 -18.02
CA THR A 317 2.19 14.43 -18.10
C THR A 317 2.53 12.94 -18.08
N ALA A 318 1.54 12.06 -17.90
CA ALA A 318 1.75 10.64 -17.58
C ALA A 318 2.57 9.89 -18.64
N GLU A 319 2.22 10.01 -19.91
CA GLU A 319 2.92 9.30 -20.98
C GLU A 319 4.40 9.67 -21.03
N ALA A 320 4.70 10.97 -21.06
CA ALA A 320 6.07 11.46 -21.15
C ALA A 320 6.89 11.09 -19.89
N ALA A 321 6.36 11.37 -18.70
CA ALA A 321 7.07 11.14 -17.45
C ALA A 321 7.30 9.64 -17.17
N VAL A 322 6.30 8.78 -17.40
CA VAL A 322 6.44 7.33 -17.23
C VAL A 322 7.47 6.77 -18.19
N ASN A 323 7.43 7.16 -19.49
CA ASN A 323 8.42 6.72 -20.48
C ASN A 323 9.84 7.14 -20.08
N GLU A 324 10.03 8.38 -19.63
CA GLU A 324 11.35 8.89 -19.22
C GLU A 324 11.87 8.16 -17.96
N ILE A 325 11.04 7.98 -16.94
CA ILE A 325 11.39 7.22 -15.74
C ILE A 325 11.76 5.77 -16.10
N LEU A 326 10.95 5.07 -16.90
CA LEU A 326 11.24 3.69 -17.31
C LEU A 326 12.54 3.60 -18.13
N LYS A 327 12.83 4.60 -18.96
CA LYS A 327 14.09 4.71 -19.73
C LYS A 327 15.30 4.88 -18.81
N GLU A 328 15.21 5.79 -17.82
CA GLU A 328 16.27 5.98 -16.82
C GLU A 328 16.53 4.70 -16.03
N VAL A 329 15.47 4.00 -15.60
CA VAL A 329 15.59 2.69 -14.91
C VAL A 329 16.26 1.68 -15.82
N ALA A 330 15.85 1.56 -17.08
CA ALA A 330 16.43 0.62 -18.05
C ALA A 330 17.92 0.88 -18.30
N LEU A 331 18.32 2.16 -18.36
CA LEU A 331 19.73 2.57 -18.58
C LEU A 331 20.61 2.42 -17.34
N SER A 332 20.04 2.54 -16.14
CA SER A 332 20.78 2.45 -14.86
C SER A 332 21.37 1.05 -14.63
N GLY A 333 20.83 0.02 -15.28
CA GLY A 333 21.15 -1.38 -15.02
C GLY A 333 20.66 -1.89 -13.66
N ASN A 334 19.83 -1.13 -12.94
CA ASN A 334 19.10 -1.55 -11.74
C ASN A 334 17.63 -1.74 -12.09
N GLN A 335 17.33 -2.83 -12.78
CA GLN A 335 15.99 -3.15 -13.28
C GLN A 335 15.09 -3.65 -12.16
N SER A 336 13.81 -3.36 -12.27
CA SER A 336 12.76 -3.90 -11.40
C SER A 336 12.02 -5.04 -12.09
N PHE A 337 11.91 -6.20 -11.42
CA PHE A 337 11.01 -7.26 -11.87
C PHE A 337 9.58 -7.02 -11.37
N LEU A 338 9.43 -6.61 -10.12
CA LEU A 338 8.14 -6.28 -9.53
C LEU A 338 7.77 -4.84 -9.92
N SER A 339 7.21 -4.69 -11.10
CA SER A 339 6.81 -3.43 -11.69
C SER A 339 5.31 -3.41 -11.95
N VAL A 340 4.61 -2.51 -11.28
CA VAL A 340 3.15 -2.38 -11.36
C VAL A 340 2.80 -1.03 -11.96
N LEU A 341 1.89 -1.03 -12.91
CA LEU A 341 1.39 0.17 -13.60
C LEU A 341 -0.14 0.19 -13.51
N LYS A 342 -0.74 1.32 -13.11
CA LYS A 342 -2.20 1.49 -12.97
C LYS A 342 -2.63 2.91 -13.27
N THR A 343 -3.86 3.07 -13.75
CA THR A 343 -4.58 4.34 -13.74
C THR A 343 -5.31 4.54 -12.42
N LEU A 344 -5.34 5.76 -11.93
CA LEU A 344 -6.11 6.20 -10.77
C LEU A 344 -7.22 7.13 -11.22
N GLY A 345 -8.42 6.97 -10.65
CA GLY A 345 -9.59 7.76 -11.02
C GLY A 345 -9.57 9.20 -10.51
N GLY A 346 -10.56 9.97 -10.97
CA GLY A 346 -10.72 11.39 -10.66
C GLY A 346 -11.39 11.70 -9.31
N GLN A 347 -11.58 10.72 -8.44
CA GLN A 347 -12.22 10.93 -7.13
C GLN A 347 -11.32 11.78 -6.23
N LYS A 348 -11.96 12.63 -5.40
CA LYS A 348 -11.24 13.40 -4.38
C LYS A 348 -10.54 12.44 -3.41
N PRO A 349 -9.27 12.67 -3.05
CA PRO A 349 -8.59 11.92 -2.00
C PRO A 349 -9.36 11.96 -0.67
N ALA A 350 -9.41 10.85 0.04
CA ALA A 350 -10.17 10.72 1.28
C ALA A 350 -9.50 11.44 2.47
N GLY A 351 -8.18 11.60 2.45
CA GLY A 351 -7.41 12.22 3.54
C GLY A 351 -6.42 13.27 3.07
N LEU A 352 -5.87 14.03 4.03
CA LEU A 352 -4.99 15.18 3.78
C LEU A 352 -3.69 14.78 3.04
N LEU A 353 -3.09 13.64 3.39
CA LEU A 353 -1.87 13.13 2.78
C LEU A 353 -2.10 11.85 1.97
N SER A 354 -3.33 11.60 1.52
CA SER A 354 -3.60 10.47 0.62
C SER A 354 -2.70 10.54 -0.61
N PHE A 355 -2.05 9.41 -0.92
CA PHE A 355 -1.19 9.30 -2.09
C PHE A 355 -1.97 9.40 -3.40
N THR A 356 -3.18 8.82 -3.42
CA THR A 356 -4.00 8.68 -4.62
C THR A 356 -4.54 10.03 -5.10
N ARG A 357 -4.39 10.27 -6.40
CA ARG A 357 -4.90 11.44 -7.13
C ARG A 357 -5.12 11.06 -8.60
N PRO A 358 -5.90 11.84 -9.38
CA PRO A 358 -6.09 11.54 -10.80
C PRO A 358 -4.77 11.43 -11.53
N GLY A 359 -4.54 10.30 -12.23
CA GLY A 359 -3.27 10.09 -12.91
C GLY A 359 -2.86 8.63 -13.08
N VAL A 360 -1.59 8.43 -13.33
CA VAL A 360 -0.97 7.12 -13.54
C VAL A 360 0.04 6.84 -12.44
N THR A 361 -0.08 5.70 -11.77
CA THR A 361 0.86 5.26 -10.73
C THR A 361 1.71 4.09 -11.22
N VAL A 362 2.99 4.16 -10.91
CA VAL A 362 3.96 3.08 -11.15
C VAL A 362 4.64 2.73 -9.84
N ALA A 363 4.79 1.45 -9.55
CA ALA A 363 5.56 0.94 -8.41
C ALA A 363 6.68 0.04 -8.91
N LEU A 364 7.90 0.32 -8.51
CA LEU A 364 9.13 -0.35 -8.94
C LEU A 364 9.96 -0.74 -7.72
N ASP A 365 10.31 -2.02 -7.60
CA ASP A 365 11.13 -2.53 -6.51
C ASP A 365 12.61 -2.61 -6.93
N PHE A 366 13.50 -2.09 -6.09
CA PHE A 366 14.92 -2.02 -6.36
C PHE A 366 15.76 -2.66 -5.25
N GLU A 367 16.72 -3.48 -5.62
CA GLU A 367 17.76 -3.93 -4.69
C GLU A 367 18.48 -2.73 -4.05
N ASN A 368 18.69 -2.80 -2.75
CA ASN A 368 19.48 -1.77 -2.05
C ASN A 368 20.97 -1.90 -2.38
N ARG A 369 21.45 -1.16 -3.37
CA ARG A 369 22.87 -1.04 -3.76
C ARG A 369 23.52 0.21 -3.17
N GLY A 370 22.95 0.77 -2.10
CA GLY A 370 23.47 1.98 -1.46
C GLY A 370 23.46 3.18 -2.41
N VAL A 371 24.61 3.80 -2.59
CA VAL A 371 24.75 5.05 -3.36
C VAL A 371 24.23 4.94 -4.80
N GLU A 372 24.40 3.79 -5.47
CA GLU A 372 23.93 3.60 -6.85
C GLU A 372 22.42 3.71 -6.94
N THR A 373 21.69 3.05 -6.05
CA THR A 373 20.21 3.10 -6.02
C THR A 373 19.72 4.49 -5.66
N LEU A 374 20.35 5.15 -4.68
CA LEU A 374 20.00 6.50 -4.26
C LEU A 374 20.26 7.55 -5.36
N ALA A 375 21.38 7.40 -6.11
CA ALA A 375 21.68 8.28 -7.24
C ALA A 375 20.67 8.12 -8.39
N LEU A 376 20.22 6.89 -8.66
CA LEU A 376 19.11 6.67 -9.60
C LEU A 376 17.87 7.42 -9.11
N PHE A 377 17.46 7.24 -7.86
CA PHE A 377 16.27 7.88 -7.32
C PHE A 377 16.33 9.41 -7.38
N SER A 378 17.50 10.01 -7.17
CA SER A 378 17.64 11.46 -7.31
C SER A 378 17.37 11.96 -8.74
N ARG A 379 17.70 11.16 -9.76
CA ARG A 379 17.33 11.49 -11.15
C ARG A 379 15.84 11.31 -11.40
N LEU A 380 15.26 10.21 -10.87
CA LEU A 380 13.82 9.97 -10.98
C LEU A 380 13.00 11.05 -10.28
N ASP A 381 13.45 11.55 -9.12
CA ASP A 381 12.77 12.64 -8.39
C ASP A 381 12.72 13.94 -9.20
N LYS A 382 13.78 14.24 -9.95
CA LYS A 382 13.79 15.42 -10.82
C LYS A 382 12.71 15.32 -11.88
N ILE A 383 12.66 14.19 -12.60
CA ILE A 383 11.64 13.92 -13.61
C ILE A 383 10.23 13.99 -12.98
N LEU A 384 10.06 13.36 -11.82
CA LEU A 384 8.79 13.33 -11.12
C LEU A 384 8.33 14.72 -10.68
N GLY A 385 9.22 15.52 -10.12
CA GLY A 385 8.92 16.90 -9.69
C GLY A 385 8.56 17.81 -10.87
N GLU A 386 9.28 17.72 -11.99
CA GLU A 386 8.99 18.45 -13.24
C GLU A 386 7.63 18.04 -13.84
N ALA A 387 7.24 16.79 -13.68
CA ALA A 387 5.94 16.27 -14.12
C ALA A 387 4.77 16.60 -13.17
N GLY A 388 5.01 17.25 -12.02
CA GLY A 388 3.97 17.51 -11.00
C GLY A 388 3.52 16.28 -10.26
N GLY A 389 4.36 15.25 -10.19
CA GLY A 389 4.04 13.97 -9.57
C GLY A 389 4.29 13.93 -8.06
N ALA A 390 3.98 12.79 -7.44
CA ALA A 390 4.17 12.54 -6.02
C ALA A 390 4.68 11.13 -5.73
N LEU A 391 5.50 10.97 -4.70
CA LEU A 391 5.91 9.66 -4.16
C LEU A 391 4.93 9.16 -3.10
N ASN A 392 4.76 7.85 -3.01
CA ASN A 392 3.97 7.23 -1.95
C ASN A 392 4.73 7.24 -0.62
N LEU A 393 4.22 7.98 0.36
CA LEU A 393 4.83 8.16 1.68
C LEU A 393 5.04 6.83 2.43
N SER A 394 4.15 5.85 2.25
CA SER A 394 4.29 4.53 2.89
C SER A 394 5.43 3.68 2.30
N LYS A 395 6.03 4.13 1.21
CA LYS A 395 7.11 3.42 0.49
C LYS A 395 8.44 4.18 0.54
N ASP A 396 8.39 5.48 0.85
CA ASP A 396 9.54 6.35 0.80
C ASP A 396 10.42 6.27 2.05
N VAL A 397 11.75 6.48 1.86
CA VAL A 397 12.75 6.53 2.93
C VAL A 397 13.71 7.72 2.79
N ARG A 398 13.62 8.50 1.70
CA ARG A 398 14.67 9.43 1.34
C ARG A 398 14.22 10.62 0.47
N MET A 399 12.95 10.73 0.11
CA MET A 399 12.41 11.84 -0.67
C MET A 399 12.91 13.20 -0.13
N PRO A 400 13.35 14.14 -0.99
CA PRO A 400 13.70 15.48 -0.55
C PRO A 400 12.49 16.21 0.04
N LYS A 401 12.71 17.02 1.08
CA LYS A 401 11.64 17.82 1.71
C LYS A 401 10.94 18.73 0.69
N SER A 402 11.66 19.32 -0.25
CA SER A 402 11.10 20.15 -1.30
C SER A 402 10.09 19.42 -2.19
N LEU A 403 10.36 18.15 -2.57
CA LEU A 403 9.43 17.32 -3.34
C LEU A 403 8.21 16.94 -2.49
N PHE A 404 8.40 16.67 -1.19
CA PHE A 404 7.29 16.43 -0.27
C PHE A 404 6.36 17.65 -0.18
N GLU A 405 6.89 18.84 0.08
CA GLU A 405 6.13 20.08 0.21
C GLU A 405 5.39 20.43 -1.09
N GLN A 406 6.02 20.23 -2.25
CA GLN A 406 5.38 20.38 -3.55
C GLN A 406 4.22 19.41 -3.75
N SER A 407 4.39 18.14 -3.33
CA SER A 407 3.44 17.08 -3.63
C SER A 407 2.30 16.96 -2.62
N TYR A 408 2.49 17.42 -1.39
CA TYR A 408 1.57 17.26 -0.26
C TYR A 408 1.30 18.61 0.43
N SER A 409 0.77 19.58 -0.33
CA SER A 409 0.57 20.97 0.13
C SER A 409 -0.28 21.12 1.41
N ARG A 410 -1.12 20.12 1.73
CA ARG A 410 -1.96 20.13 2.93
C ARG A 410 -1.29 19.54 4.18
N TYR A 411 0.03 19.29 4.16
CA TYR A 411 0.72 18.69 5.31
C TYR A 411 0.68 19.56 6.57
N GLN A 412 0.62 20.88 6.41
CA GLN A 412 0.48 21.82 7.53
C GLN A 412 -0.87 21.72 8.26
N GLU A 413 -1.93 21.34 7.54
CA GLU A 413 -3.23 21.05 8.15
C GLU A 413 -3.15 19.80 9.05
N LEU A 414 -2.43 18.75 8.60
CA LEU A 414 -2.17 17.59 9.43
C LEU A 414 -1.33 17.95 10.66
N GLU A 415 -0.32 18.82 10.52
CA GLU A 415 0.53 19.25 11.62
C GLU A 415 -0.27 19.89 12.74
N ALA A 416 -1.29 20.70 12.42
CA ALA A 416 -2.19 21.32 13.39
C ALA A 416 -3.09 20.31 14.13
N LEU A 417 -3.38 19.16 13.53
CA LEU A 417 -4.31 18.15 14.06
C LEU A 417 -3.61 16.92 14.65
N ARG A 418 -2.30 16.78 14.42
CA ARG A 418 -1.53 15.62 14.90
C ARG A 418 -1.55 15.49 16.42
N ASP A 419 -1.27 14.31 16.92
CA ASP A 419 -0.97 14.07 18.33
C ASP A 419 0.47 14.49 18.64
N PRO A 420 0.71 15.45 19.55
CA PRO A 420 2.06 15.92 19.86
C PRO A 420 3.00 14.83 20.39
N GLY A 421 2.46 13.79 21.01
CA GLY A 421 3.23 12.65 21.52
C GLY A 421 3.58 11.59 20.48
N ILE A 422 3.18 11.78 19.18
CA ILE A 422 3.45 10.82 18.13
C ILE A 422 4.47 11.37 17.13
N SER A 423 5.46 10.54 16.76
CA SER A 423 6.37 10.81 15.66
C SER A 423 6.86 9.52 14.99
N SER A 424 7.34 9.63 13.77
CA SER A 424 7.96 8.56 13.00
C SER A 424 9.28 9.01 12.37
N GLY A 425 10.06 8.09 11.83
CA GLY A 425 11.24 8.44 11.03
C GLY A 425 10.91 9.38 9.88
N LEU A 426 9.79 9.12 9.19
CA LEU A 426 9.30 9.95 8.09
C LEU A 426 8.91 11.36 8.57
N SER A 427 8.12 11.47 9.66
CA SER A 427 7.65 12.77 10.13
C SER A 427 8.80 13.66 10.59
N ARG A 428 9.79 13.10 11.29
CA ARG A 428 11.01 13.83 11.67
C ARG A 428 11.80 14.31 10.46
N ARG A 429 11.93 13.48 9.43
CA ARG A 429 12.70 13.79 8.22
C ARG A 429 12.04 14.85 7.33
N LEU A 430 10.73 14.76 7.13
CA LEU A 430 10.01 15.60 6.18
C LEU A 430 9.27 16.79 6.82
N MET A 431 8.75 16.61 8.03
CA MET A 431 7.90 17.59 8.72
C MET A 431 8.60 18.25 9.91
N GLY A 432 9.72 17.67 10.41
CA GLY A 432 10.54 18.24 11.50
C GLY A 432 10.09 17.86 12.91
N PHE A 433 9.21 16.83 13.07
CA PHE A 433 8.73 16.39 14.39
C PHE A 433 8.54 14.90 14.53
#